data_09e1a82ded8ca758776769fa86b747fe
#
_entry.id   09e1a82ded8ca758776769fa86b747fe
#
_cell.length_a   1.000
_cell.length_b   1.000
_cell.length_c   1.000
_cell.angle_alpha   90.00
_cell.angle_beta   90.00
_cell.angle_gamma   90.00
#
_symmetry.space_group_name_H-M   'P 1'
#
loop_
_entity.id
_entity.type
_entity.pdbx_description
1 polymer ?
#
loop_
_entity_poly.entity_id
_entity_poly.type
_entity_poly.pdbx_seq_one_letter_code
_entity_poly.pdbx_strand_id
1 'polypeptide(L)'
;MQSDNTKKDLIRKYINQDCNPAELEEMQKLMLLPGAQQLFDDVLSENWEGLEPVQNTDTPELNKKLSIFYERLATEEKETLQQEENHQISRTTVKKGYLKYAAVLAFALLSTVIYWQFKKTPVQEFIAMREQINANGQRSKIILPDSSEVFLGAGSKLTFPEKFKTGSREVTLEGEAFFQVTKNPRRPFIIHTSSVQTKVLGTSFKIQAFKGRPLLVSVATGKVRVDDYAGSRPTSLAVLTPGQQVTYFRGAAVLAMTDIDDVKSWKDGRLVFHKRRLNEITAELERWYNVKFVYQQPAKAKEEISIVLQADVPLSKIIKVLSATGHFNYKIINKQITIN
;
A
#
# COMPACT_ATOMS: atom_id res chain seq x y z
N MET A 1 23.69 -6.85 27.70
CA MET A 1 24.45 -6.78 26.42
C MET A 1 25.16 -8.07 26.04
N GLN A 2 25.81 -8.83 26.95
CA GLN A 2 26.47 -10.12 26.59
C GLN A 2 25.49 -11.27 26.29
N SER A 3 24.32 -11.30 26.90
CA SER A 3 23.28 -12.34 26.71
C SER A 3 22.60 -12.28 25.32
N ASP A 4 22.48 -11.10 24.70
CA ASP A 4 21.75 -10.98 23.42
C ASP A 4 22.60 -11.37 22.21
N ASN A 5 23.93 -11.15 22.26
CA ASN A 5 24.84 -11.59 21.22
C ASN A 5 24.92 -13.13 21.12
N THR A 6 24.92 -13.84 22.25
CA THR A 6 24.94 -15.31 22.28
C THR A 6 23.65 -15.89 21.68
N LYS A 7 22.51 -15.25 21.92
CA LYS A 7 21.23 -15.65 21.34
C LYS A 7 21.17 -15.40 19.84
N LYS A 8 21.70 -14.27 19.36
CA LYS A 8 21.82 -13.95 17.93
C LYS A 8 22.73 -14.96 17.20
N ASP A 9 23.84 -15.39 17.82
CA ASP A 9 24.72 -16.38 17.23
C ASP A 9 24.07 -17.77 17.16
N LEU A 10 23.26 -18.14 18.14
CA LEU A 10 22.46 -19.39 18.11
C LEU A 10 21.44 -19.35 16.98
N ILE A 11 20.77 -18.21 16.77
CA ILE A 11 19.83 -18.03 15.66
C ILE A 11 20.53 -18.11 14.30
N ARG A 12 21.74 -17.53 14.15
CA ARG A 12 22.53 -17.65 12.92
C ARG A 12 22.93 -19.09 12.62
N LYS A 13 23.38 -19.85 13.62
CA LYS A 13 23.69 -21.29 13.47
C LYS A 13 22.45 -22.10 13.07
N TYR A 14 21.30 -21.78 13.64
CA TYR A 14 20.03 -22.44 13.29
C TYR A 14 19.61 -22.17 11.84
N ILE A 15 19.73 -20.94 11.39
CA ILE A 15 19.41 -20.55 10.00
C ILE A 15 20.37 -21.26 9.02
N ASN A 16 21.65 -21.39 9.38
CA ASN A 16 22.66 -22.04 8.54
C ASN A 16 22.68 -23.59 8.66
N GLN A 17 21.78 -24.17 9.46
CA GLN A 17 21.69 -25.61 9.71
C GLN A 17 22.94 -26.23 10.41
N ASP A 18 23.71 -25.43 11.14
CA ASP A 18 24.97 -25.80 11.81
C ASP A 18 24.80 -26.06 13.33
N CYS A 19 23.54 -26.25 13.80
CA CYS A 19 23.27 -26.53 15.22
C CYS A 19 23.52 -27.98 15.58
N ASN A 20 24.23 -28.21 16.71
CA ASN A 20 24.30 -29.51 17.33
C ASN A 20 23.00 -29.84 18.13
N PRO A 21 22.77 -31.09 18.55
CA PRO A 21 21.53 -31.48 19.26
C PRO A 21 21.22 -30.71 20.55
N ALA A 22 22.26 -30.30 21.30
CA ALA A 22 22.10 -29.50 22.52
C ALA A 22 21.71 -28.04 22.20
N GLU A 23 22.31 -27.47 21.17
CA GLU A 23 21.98 -26.13 20.67
C GLU A 23 20.56 -26.06 20.08
N LEU A 24 20.08 -27.17 19.51
CA LEU A 24 18.73 -27.26 18.97
C LEU A 24 17.67 -27.22 20.09
N GLU A 25 17.96 -27.87 21.23
CA GLU A 25 17.10 -27.85 22.43
C GLU A 25 17.07 -26.43 23.05
N GLU A 26 18.21 -25.76 23.07
CA GLU A 26 18.33 -24.38 23.56
C GLU A 26 17.59 -23.41 22.65
N MET A 27 17.61 -23.65 21.34
CA MET A 27 16.87 -22.89 20.33
C MET A 27 15.35 -23.07 20.50
N GLN A 28 14.86 -24.27 20.78
CA GLN A 28 13.42 -24.50 21.07
C GLN A 28 12.97 -23.74 22.32
N LYS A 29 13.81 -23.69 23.36
CA LYS A 29 13.53 -22.89 24.57
C LYS A 29 13.53 -21.39 24.27
N LEU A 30 14.42 -20.92 23.41
CA LEU A 30 14.49 -19.52 22.98
C LEU A 30 13.23 -19.10 22.22
N MET A 31 12.68 -19.95 21.35
CA MET A 31 11.45 -19.66 20.59
C MET A 31 10.21 -19.46 21.46
N LEU A 32 10.20 -20.02 22.67
CA LEU A 32 9.08 -19.88 23.61
C LEU A 32 9.13 -18.60 24.45
N LEU A 33 10.24 -17.85 24.38
CA LEU A 33 10.38 -16.62 25.16
C LEU A 33 9.67 -15.42 24.49
N PRO A 34 9.00 -14.55 25.27
CA PRO A 34 8.45 -13.30 24.75
C PRO A 34 9.58 -12.41 24.20
N GLY A 35 9.49 -12.03 22.93
CA GLY A 35 10.52 -11.24 22.23
C GLY A 35 11.45 -12.02 21.29
N ALA A 36 11.37 -13.36 21.25
CA ALA A 36 12.16 -14.18 20.34
C ALA A 36 11.98 -13.79 18.86
N GLN A 37 10.76 -13.43 18.46
CA GLN A 37 10.43 -13.02 17.09
C GLN A 37 11.19 -11.75 16.69
N GLN A 38 11.41 -10.83 17.61
CA GLN A 38 12.12 -9.59 17.35
C GLN A 38 13.63 -9.84 17.16
N LEU A 39 14.20 -10.79 17.89
CA LEU A 39 15.59 -11.23 17.73
C LEU A 39 15.82 -11.95 16.38
N PHE A 40 14.85 -12.74 15.92
CA PHE A 40 14.88 -13.35 14.59
C PHE A 40 14.82 -12.31 13.47
N ASP A 41 13.91 -11.35 13.58
CA ASP A 41 13.76 -10.29 12.58
C ASP A 41 15.03 -9.42 12.49
N ASP A 42 15.70 -9.19 13.63
CA ASP A 42 16.97 -8.47 13.67
C ASP A 42 18.09 -9.24 12.94
N VAL A 43 18.23 -10.54 13.20
CA VAL A 43 19.25 -11.38 12.56
C VAL A 43 18.99 -11.58 11.07
N LEU A 44 17.74 -11.73 10.66
CA LEU A 44 17.34 -11.82 9.26
C LEU A 44 17.57 -10.50 8.51
N SER A 45 17.35 -9.36 9.18
CA SER A 45 17.60 -8.04 8.57
C SER A 45 19.09 -7.74 8.38
N GLU A 46 19.94 -8.21 9.28
CA GLU A 46 21.41 -8.09 9.16
C GLU A 46 21.99 -8.92 7.99
N ASN A 47 21.36 -10.04 7.63
CA ASN A 47 21.80 -10.94 6.55
C ASN A 47 21.20 -10.63 5.17
N TRP A 48 20.25 -9.68 5.08
CA TRP A 48 19.51 -9.43 3.84
C TRP A 48 20.31 -8.68 2.77
N GLU A 49 21.39 -8.01 3.13
CA GLU A 49 22.21 -7.23 2.19
C GLU A 49 23.19 -8.08 1.34
N GLY A 50 23.32 -9.38 1.63
CA GLY A 50 24.26 -10.29 0.96
C GLY A 50 23.65 -11.37 0.05
N LEU A 51 22.33 -11.42 -0.13
CA LEU A 51 21.70 -12.47 -0.92
C LEU A 51 21.43 -12.00 -2.35
N GLU A 52 22.22 -12.52 -3.31
CA GLU A 52 21.88 -12.48 -4.73
C GLU A 52 20.58 -13.23 -5.00
N PRO A 53 19.76 -12.82 -5.99
CA PRO A 53 18.51 -13.49 -6.31
C PRO A 53 18.80 -14.90 -6.85
N VAL A 54 18.42 -15.91 -6.08
CA VAL A 54 18.50 -17.30 -6.50
C VAL A 54 17.53 -17.51 -7.67
N GLN A 55 18.09 -17.74 -8.84
CA GLN A 55 17.36 -18.25 -9.99
C GLN A 55 16.81 -19.65 -9.65
N ASN A 56 15.55 -19.88 -10.05
CA ASN A 56 14.85 -21.17 -9.98
C ASN A 56 15.78 -22.34 -10.34
N THR A 57 16.19 -23.09 -9.34
CA THR A 57 16.78 -24.41 -9.53
C THR A 57 15.89 -25.44 -8.88
N ASP A 58 15.11 -26.14 -9.73
CA ASP A 58 14.49 -27.41 -9.43
C ASP A 58 15.62 -28.40 -9.12
N THR A 59 16.01 -28.50 -7.85
CA THR A 59 17.08 -29.42 -7.46
C THR A 59 16.45 -30.77 -7.09
N PRO A 60 16.91 -31.89 -7.72
CA PRO A 60 16.45 -33.26 -7.43
C PRO A 60 16.58 -33.62 -5.94
N GLU A 61 17.43 -32.90 -5.22
CA GLU A 61 17.72 -33.07 -3.79
C GLU A 61 16.58 -32.59 -2.88
N LEU A 62 15.88 -31.51 -3.27
CA LEU A 62 14.73 -30.99 -2.53
C LEU A 62 13.53 -31.95 -2.62
N ASN A 63 13.27 -32.50 -3.80
CA ASN A 63 12.20 -33.48 -4.01
C ASN A 63 12.48 -34.78 -3.27
N LYS A 64 13.74 -35.20 -3.14
CA LYS A 64 14.14 -36.36 -2.34
C LYS A 64 13.97 -36.12 -0.83
N LYS A 65 14.27 -34.92 -0.33
CA LYS A 65 14.04 -34.56 1.09
C LYS A 65 12.55 -34.46 1.41
N LEU A 66 11.74 -33.94 0.49
CA LEU A 66 10.28 -33.90 0.61
C LEU A 66 9.67 -35.31 0.64
N SER A 67 10.11 -36.22 -0.23
CA SER A 67 9.60 -37.59 -0.22
C SER A 67 9.92 -38.35 1.08
N ILE A 68 11.13 -38.18 1.62
CA ILE A 68 11.52 -38.75 2.92
C ILE A 68 10.69 -38.19 4.08
N PHE A 69 10.33 -36.90 4.02
CA PHE A 69 9.48 -36.27 5.02
C PHE A 69 8.04 -36.84 4.99
N TYR A 70 7.45 -36.99 3.80
CA TYR A 70 6.12 -37.59 3.67
C TYR A 70 6.09 -39.05 4.04
N GLU A 71 7.17 -39.81 3.80
CA GLU A 71 7.29 -41.21 4.19
C GLU A 71 7.38 -41.38 5.71
N ARG A 72 8.06 -40.45 6.42
CA ARG A 72 8.09 -40.43 7.90
C ARG A 72 6.73 -40.10 8.50
N LEU A 73 6.00 -39.14 7.97
CA LEU A 73 4.64 -38.81 8.41
C LEU A 73 3.68 -40.00 8.25
N ALA A 74 3.78 -40.76 7.15
CA ALA A 74 2.97 -41.94 6.90
C ALA A 74 3.33 -43.14 7.82
N THR A 75 4.55 -43.17 8.36
CA THR A 75 5.01 -44.19 9.28
C THR A 75 4.52 -43.92 10.71
N GLU A 76 4.57 -42.66 11.15
CA GLU A 76 4.04 -42.24 12.46
C GLU A 76 2.52 -42.43 12.54
N GLU A 77 1.78 -42.24 11.47
CA GLU A 77 0.34 -42.46 11.40
C GLU A 77 -0.02 -43.97 11.52
N LYS A 78 0.85 -44.87 11.05
CA LYS A 78 0.66 -46.33 11.19
C LYS A 78 1.01 -46.86 12.58
N GLU A 79 1.99 -46.24 13.25
CA GLU A 79 2.36 -46.66 14.63
C GLU A 79 1.31 -46.22 15.64
N THR A 80 0.66 -45.09 15.46
CA THR A 80 -0.46 -44.65 16.31
C THR A 80 -1.71 -45.48 16.14
N LEU A 81 -1.96 -46.06 14.96
CA LEU A 81 -3.11 -46.93 14.71
C LEU A 81 -2.89 -48.35 15.28
N GLN A 82 -1.64 -48.83 15.48
CA GLN A 82 -1.35 -50.14 16.07
C GLN A 82 -1.33 -50.14 17.61
N GLN A 83 -1.23 -48.98 18.26
CA GLN A 83 -1.26 -48.87 19.73
C GLN A 83 -2.69 -48.86 20.30
N GLU A 84 -3.71 -48.61 19.48
CA GLU A 84 -5.12 -48.63 19.97
C GLU A 84 -5.78 -50.01 20.03
N GLU A 85 -5.16 -51.07 19.52
CA GLU A 85 -5.77 -52.40 19.45
C GLU A 85 -5.60 -53.25 20.74
N ASN A 86 -4.86 -52.80 21.75
CA ASN A 86 -4.57 -53.61 22.94
C ASN A 86 -5.13 -53.09 24.28
N HIS A 87 -6.18 -52.28 24.26
CA HIS A 87 -6.94 -52.02 25.48
C HIS A 87 -8.24 -52.81 25.45
N GLN A 88 -8.22 -54.01 26.07
CA GLN A 88 -9.43 -54.75 26.43
C GLN A 88 -10.26 -53.92 27.42
N ILE A 89 -11.18 -53.17 26.91
CA ILE A 89 -12.20 -52.49 27.72
C ILE A 89 -13.21 -53.56 28.15
N SER A 90 -13.24 -53.86 29.46
CA SER A 90 -14.27 -54.62 30.13
C SER A 90 -15.66 -54.17 29.66
N ARG A 91 -16.37 -55.05 28.95
CA ARG A 91 -17.74 -54.83 28.48
C ARG A 91 -18.70 -54.78 29.64
N THR A 92 -18.94 -53.65 30.23
CA THR A 92 -20.18 -53.41 30.96
C THR A 92 -21.32 -53.36 29.96
N THR A 93 -22.24 -54.33 30.08
CA THR A 93 -23.44 -54.42 29.23
C THR A 93 -24.38 -53.24 29.50
N VAL A 94 -24.18 -52.14 28.81
CA VAL A 94 -25.16 -51.04 28.77
C VAL A 94 -26.34 -51.49 27.90
N LYS A 95 -27.56 -51.51 28.50
CA LYS A 95 -28.79 -51.89 27.79
C LYS A 95 -28.91 -51.11 26.50
N LYS A 96 -28.92 -51.79 25.34
CA LYS A 96 -28.92 -51.27 23.96
C LYS A 96 -30.04 -50.24 23.60
N GLY A 97 -30.97 -49.94 24.52
CA GLY A 97 -32.06 -49.02 24.27
C GLY A 97 -31.67 -47.53 24.25
N TYR A 98 -30.68 -47.12 25.04
CA TYR A 98 -30.31 -45.69 25.19
C TYR A 98 -29.32 -45.20 24.16
N LEU A 99 -28.57 -46.09 23.47
CA LEU A 99 -27.59 -45.70 22.45
C LEU A 99 -28.25 -45.01 21.24
N LYS A 100 -29.48 -45.42 20.90
CA LYS A 100 -30.24 -44.80 19.78
C LYS A 100 -30.59 -43.33 20.07
N TYR A 101 -30.92 -43.01 21.30
CA TYR A 101 -31.25 -41.65 21.71
C TYR A 101 -30.01 -40.78 21.93
N ALA A 102 -28.89 -41.38 22.37
CA ALA A 102 -27.61 -40.67 22.50
C ALA A 102 -27.06 -40.21 21.13
N ALA A 103 -27.19 -41.06 20.09
CA ALA A 103 -26.80 -40.69 18.74
C ALA A 103 -27.64 -39.54 18.16
N VAL A 104 -28.97 -39.55 18.42
CA VAL A 104 -29.87 -38.46 17.97
C VAL A 104 -29.55 -37.15 18.69
N LEU A 105 -29.28 -37.20 20.00
CA LEU A 105 -28.89 -36.03 20.79
C LEU A 105 -27.54 -35.47 20.36
N ALA A 106 -26.53 -36.35 20.09
CA ALA A 106 -25.24 -35.92 19.57
C ALA A 106 -25.36 -35.25 18.17
N PHE A 107 -26.21 -35.82 17.31
CA PHE A 107 -26.46 -35.23 15.98
C PHE A 107 -27.20 -33.90 16.08
N ALA A 108 -28.18 -33.78 17.00
CA ALA A 108 -28.89 -32.51 17.26
C ALA A 108 -27.95 -31.43 17.83
N LEU A 109 -27.01 -31.80 18.74
CA LEU A 109 -26.00 -30.89 19.27
C LEU A 109 -24.99 -30.47 18.20
N LEU A 110 -24.51 -31.43 17.40
CA LEU A 110 -23.61 -31.11 16.27
C LEU A 110 -24.28 -30.19 15.24
N SER A 111 -25.54 -30.48 14.89
CA SER A 111 -26.30 -29.64 13.95
C SER A 111 -26.59 -28.26 14.51
N THR A 112 -26.83 -28.10 15.81
CA THR A 112 -26.96 -26.77 16.43
C THR A 112 -25.65 -26.02 16.48
N VAL A 113 -24.51 -26.65 16.76
CA VAL A 113 -23.18 -26.02 16.73
C VAL A 113 -22.82 -25.59 15.31
N ILE A 114 -23.05 -26.45 14.32
CA ILE A 114 -22.84 -26.14 12.89
C ILE A 114 -23.76 -24.99 12.48
N TYR A 115 -25.04 -25.03 12.83
CA TYR A 115 -26.00 -23.99 12.55
C TYR A 115 -25.60 -22.63 13.18
N TRP A 116 -25.08 -22.63 14.40
CA TRP A 116 -24.55 -21.42 15.06
C TRP A 116 -23.26 -20.89 14.42
N GLN A 117 -22.41 -21.76 13.93
CA GLN A 117 -21.22 -21.34 13.17
C GLN A 117 -21.59 -20.71 11.82
N PHE A 118 -22.58 -21.27 11.12
CA PHE A 118 -23.06 -20.70 9.86
C PHE A 118 -23.90 -19.42 10.06
N LYS A 119 -24.51 -19.23 11.23
CA LYS A 119 -25.25 -18.00 11.57
C LYS A 119 -24.37 -16.81 11.98
N LYS A 120 -23.06 -16.97 12.10
CA LYS A 120 -22.17 -15.82 12.18
C LYS A 120 -22.06 -15.19 10.79
N THR A 121 -23.17 -14.66 10.28
CA THR A 121 -23.13 -13.67 9.20
C THR A 121 -22.20 -12.57 9.70
N PRO A 122 -21.10 -12.25 8.97
CA PRO A 122 -20.33 -11.07 9.31
C PRO A 122 -21.31 -9.90 9.29
N VAL A 123 -21.53 -9.30 10.43
CA VAL A 123 -22.23 -8.00 10.50
C VAL A 123 -21.39 -7.10 9.60
N GLN A 124 -21.92 -6.80 8.43
CA GLN A 124 -21.30 -5.88 7.52
C GLN A 124 -21.40 -4.51 8.20
N GLU A 125 -20.35 -4.19 8.98
CA GLU A 125 -20.24 -2.93 9.70
C GLU A 125 -20.37 -1.83 8.63
N PHE A 126 -21.47 -1.13 8.64
CA PHE A 126 -21.73 -0.05 7.69
C PHE A 126 -20.83 1.12 8.08
N ILE A 127 -19.64 1.16 7.48
CA ILE A 127 -18.66 2.21 7.74
C ILE A 127 -19.09 3.44 6.97
N ALA A 128 -19.47 4.50 7.67
CA ALA A 128 -19.80 5.77 7.05
C ALA A 128 -18.62 6.31 6.27
N MET A 129 -18.89 6.77 5.05
CA MET A 129 -17.88 7.39 4.18
C MET A 129 -17.98 8.91 4.32
N ARG A 130 -16.83 9.56 4.43
CA ARG A 130 -16.69 11.02 4.41
C ARG A 130 -16.15 11.47 3.08
N GLU A 131 -16.65 12.61 2.61
CA GLU A 131 -16.12 13.28 1.43
C GLU A 131 -15.59 14.66 1.80
N GLN A 132 -14.38 14.96 1.34
CA GLN A 132 -13.84 16.32 1.35
C GLN A 132 -13.69 16.78 -0.09
N ILE A 133 -14.34 17.89 -0.42
CA ILE A 133 -14.31 18.50 -1.74
C ILE A 133 -13.71 19.89 -1.61
N ASN A 134 -12.68 20.16 -2.40
CA ASN A 134 -12.11 21.48 -2.54
C ASN A 134 -12.54 22.07 -3.90
N ALA A 135 -13.20 23.21 -3.87
CA ALA A 135 -13.43 23.98 -5.09
C ALA A 135 -12.10 24.54 -5.64
N ASN A 136 -12.13 25.04 -6.86
CA ASN A 136 -10.99 25.80 -7.39
C ASN A 136 -10.67 26.99 -6.46
N GLY A 137 -9.42 27.24 -6.21
CA GLY A 137 -8.92 28.26 -5.27
C GLY A 137 -8.88 27.79 -3.81
N GLN A 138 -9.35 26.59 -3.49
CA GLN A 138 -9.37 26.06 -2.13
C GLN A 138 -8.43 24.87 -2.00
N ARG A 139 -7.71 24.82 -0.89
CA ARG A 139 -6.83 23.71 -0.49
C ARG A 139 -7.08 23.38 0.96
N SER A 140 -6.97 22.13 1.35
CA SER A 140 -7.19 21.71 2.73
C SER A 140 -6.18 20.66 3.16
N LYS A 141 -5.86 20.66 4.46
CA LYS A 141 -5.14 19.59 5.13
C LYS A 141 -6.17 18.73 5.88
N ILE A 142 -6.13 17.42 5.67
CA ILE A 142 -7.02 16.43 6.25
C ILE A 142 -6.16 15.47 7.07
N ILE A 143 -6.58 15.18 8.30
CA ILE A 143 -6.00 14.13 9.12
C ILE A 143 -6.96 12.95 9.05
N LEU A 144 -6.46 11.81 8.55
CA LEU A 144 -7.22 10.58 8.41
C LEU A 144 -7.29 9.80 9.74
N PRO A 145 -8.18 8.80 9.87
CA PRO A 145 -8.35 8.01 11.09
C PRO A 145 -7.11 7.23 11.55
N ASP A 146 -6.14 7.01 10.67
CA ASP A 146 -4.85 6.36 10.96
C ASP A 146 -3.72 7.36 11.25
N SER A 147 -4.05 8.63 11.44
CA SER A 147 -3.11 9.76 11.60
C SER A 147 -2.27 10.06 10.35
N SER A 148 -2.63 9.52 9.18
CA SER A 148 -2.05 9.97 7.92
C SER A 148 -2.56 11.37 7.57
N GLU A 149 -1.68 12.19 6.99
CA GLU A 149 -2.01 13.54 6.55
C GLU A 149 -2.18 13.59 5.04
N VAL A 150 -3.22 14.26 4.58
CA VAL A 150 -3.49 14.49 3.16
C VAL A 150 -3.62 15.98 2.91
N PHE A 151 -2.78 16.52 2.05
CA PHE A 151 -2.89 17.89 1.54
C PHE A 151 -3.64 17.83 0.21
N LEU A 152 -4.93 18.13 0.26
CA LEU A 152 -5.83 18.04 -0.89
C LEU A 152 -5.75 19.34 -1.69
N GLY A 153 -5.49 19.22 -2.99
CA GLY A 153 -5.34 20.33 -3.92
C GLY A 153 -6.66 20.98 -4.32
N ALA A 154 -6.56 22.06 -5.06
CA ALA A 154 -7.70 22.80 -5.61
C ALA A 154 -8.40 21.98 -6.70
N GLY A 155 -9.73 22.01 -6.75
CA GLY A 155 -10.54 21.26 -7.70
C GLY A 155 -10.45 19.73 -7.48
N SER A 156 -10.23 19.28 -6.26
CA SER A 156 -10.00 17.88 -5.92
C SER A 156 -11.00 17.36 -4.89
N LYS A 157 -11.23 16.05 -4.91
CA LYS A 157 -12.12 15.35 -3.99
C LYS A 157 -11.41 14.14 -3.39
N LEU A 158 -11.52 13.97 -2.08
CA LEU A 158 -11.06 12.79 -1.34
C LEU A 158 -12.25 12.15 -0.64
N THR A 159 -12.46 10.85 -0.87
CA THR A 159 -13.46 10.04 -0.18
C THR A 159 -12.73 9.02 0.70
N PHE A 160 -13.08 8.94 1.98
CA PHE A 160 -12.43 8.06 2.96
C PHE A 160 -13.43 7.63 4.03
N PRO A 161 -13.25 6.46 4.66
CA PRO A 161 -14.13 5.97 5.72
C PRO A 161 -13.85 6.69 7.05
N GLU A 162 -14.87 6.82 7.91
CA GLU A 162 -14.70 7.31 9.28
C GLU A 162 -13.77 6.42 10.11
N LYS A 163 -13.70 5.13 9.78
CA LYS A 163 -12.80 4.14 10.38
C LYS A 163 -12.32 3.16 9.32
N PHE A 164 -11.02 2.94 9.23
CA PHE A 164 -10.48 1.97 8.29
C PHE A 164 -10.77 0.52 8.71
N LYS A 165 -11.00 -0.36 7.74
CA LYS A 165 -11.14 -1.80 7.94
C LYS A 165 -9.87 -2.42 8.53
N THR A 166 -9.98 -3.60 9.11
CA THR A 166 -8.83 -4.29 9.75
C THR A 166 -7.70 -4.66 8.78
N GLY A 167 -8.01 -4.98 7.51
CA GLY A 167 -7.03 -5.50 6.54
C GLY A 167 -6.32 -4.43 5.70
N SER A 168 -6.96 -3.28 5.44
CA SER A 168 -6.43 -2.22 4.58
C SER A 168 -6.92 -0.85 5.02
N ARG A 169 -6.24 0.19 4.52
CA ARG A 169 -6.61 1.60 4.65
C ARG A 169 -6.88 2.13 3.24
N GLU A 170 -8.13 2.31 2.89
CA GLU A 170 -8.52 2.61 1.51
C GLU A 170 -9.18 3.98 1.41
N VAL A 171 -8.78 4.75 0.42
CA VAL A 171 -9.35 6.06 0.08
C VAL A 171 -9.49 6.19 -1.43
N THR A 172 -10.37 7.06 -1.88
CA THR A 172 -10.55 7.40 -3.30
C THR A 172 -10.19 8.86 -3.53
N LEU A 173 -9.36 9.11 -4.53
CA LEU A 173 -8.93 10.45 -4.93
C LEU A 173 -9.39 10.75 -6.34
N GLU A 174 -10.02 11.91 -6.52
CA GLU A 174 -10.22 12.58 -7.81
C GLU A 174 -9.51 13.93 -7.75
N GLY A 175 -8.57 14.19 -8.65
CA GLY A 175 -7.78 15.42 -8.64
C GLY A 175 -6.37 15.23 -8.10
N GLU A 176 -5.89 16.12 -7.26
CA GLU A 176 -4.49 16.20 -6.83
C GLU A 176 -4.37 16.23 -5.30
N ALA A 177 -3.45 15.44 -4.78
CA ALA A 177 -3.14 15.44 -3.36
C ALA A 177 -1.68 15.03 -3.08
N PHE A 178 -1.12 15.57 -2.00
CA PHE A 178 0.10 15.08 -1.39
C PHE A 178 -0.25 14.29 -0.12
N PHE A 179 0.27 13.08 -0.03
CA PHE A 179 0.03 12.16 1.07
C PHE A 179 1.28 12.01 1.95
N GLN A 180 1.09 12.08 3.26
CA GLN A 180 2.06 11.68 4.27
C GLN A 180 1.46 10.51 5.05
N VAL A 181 1.69 9.29 4.57
CA VAL A 181 1.05 8.10 5.12
C VAL A 181 1.84 7.56 6.31
N THR A 182 1.16 7.36 7.43
CA THR A 182 1.71 6.74 8.63
C THR A 182 2.16 5.31 8.35
N LYS A 183 3.40 4.97 8.77
CA LYS A 183 4.00 3.66 8.54
C LYS A 183 3.22 2.55 9.25
N ASN A 184 2.69 1.60 8.48
CA ASN A 184 2.06 0.39 8.98
C ASN A 184 2.18 -0.75 7.95
N PRO A 185 3.21 -1.61 8.05
CA PRO A 185 3.43 -2.71 7.10
C PRO A 185 2.32 -3.76 7.09
N ARG A 186 1.62 -3.95 8.23
CA ARG A 186 0.55 -4.96 8.37
C ARG A 186 -0.79 -4.50 7.75
N ARG A 187 -0.97 -3.20 7.52
CA ARG A 187 -2.19 -2.61 6.95
C ARG A 187 -1.83 -1.66 5.81
N PRO A 188 -1.75 -2.14 4.58
CA PRO A 188 -1.41 -1.30 3.43
C PRO A 188 -2.40 -0.15 3.27
N PHE A 189 -1.91 1.00 2.81
CA PHE A 189 -2.71 2.14 2.42
C PHE A 189 -2.88 2.13 0.91
N ILE A 190 -4.11 2.17 0.43
CA ILE A 190 -4.47 2.03 -0.97
C ILE A 190 -5.26 3.26 -1.40
N ILE A 191 -4.80 3.92 -2.45
CA ILE A 191 -5.49 5.05 -3.07
C ILE A 191 -6.05 4.58 -4.40
N HIS A 192 -7.37 4.70 -4.55
CA HIS A 192 -8.08 4.43 -5.79
C HIS A 192 -8.19 5.72 -6.62
N THR A 193 -7.72 5.69 -7.87
CA THR A 193 -7.81 6.79 -8.82
C THR A 193 -8.31 6.24 -10.16
N SER A 194 -9.63 6.28 -10.40
CA SER A 194 -10.26 5.61 -11.53
C SER A 194 -9.92 4.11 -11.54
N SER A 195 -9.26 3.59 -12.58
CA SER A 195 -8.82 2.19 -12.67
C SER A 195 -7.49 1.92 -11.96
N VAL A 196 -6.74 2.94 -11.56
CA VAL A 196 -5.40 2.76 -11.01
C VAL A 196 -5.44 2.73 -9.48
N GLN A 197 -4.70 1.81 -8.90
CA GLN A 197 -4.46 1.72 -7.47
C GLN A 197 -3.00 2.05 -7.14
N THR A 198 -2.82 2.94 -6.18
CA THR A 198 -1.51 3.28 -5.61
C THR A 198 -1.43 2.69 -4.20
N LYS A 199 -0.50 1.77 -3.97
CA LYS A 199 -0.35 1.03 -2.70
C LYS A 199 0.95 1.38 -2.01
N VAL A 200 0.86 1.71 -0.70
CA VAL A 200 2.01 2.09 0.14
C VAL A 200 1.90 1.49 1.55
N LEU A 201 3.01 1.45 2.28
CA LEU A 201 3.06 0.98 3.67
C LEU A 201 3.39 2.09 4.68
N GLY A 202 3.92 3.23 4.20
CA GLY A 202 4.31 4.38 5.01
C GLY A 202 5.27 5.25 4.19
N THR A 203 4.75 6.26 3.52
CA THR A 203 5.37 6.91 2.36
C THR A 203 4.86 8.34 2.26
N SER A 204 5.73 9.25 1.80
CA SER A 204 5.32 10.59 1.39
C SER A 204 5.41 10.70 -0.14
N PHE A 205 4.31 11.05 -0.79
CA PHE A 205 4.21 11.08 -2.26
C PHE A 205 3.07 11.98 -2.72
N LYS A 206 3.11 12.39 -3.98
CA LYS A 206 2.09 13.20 -4.65
C LYS A 206 1.39 12.37 -5.70
N ILE A 207 0.07 12.50 -5.81
CA ILE A 207 -0.74 12.00 -6.93
C ILE A 207 -1.44 13.16 -7.60
N GLN A 208 -1.47 13.15 -8.94
CA GLN A 208 -2.29 14.00 -9.77
C GLN A 208 -3.13 13.12 -10.71
N ALA A 209 -4.44 13.11 -10.52
CA ALA A 209 -5.40 12.21 -11.18
C ALA A 209 -6.67 12.97 -11.60
N PHE A 210 -6.52 13.99 -12.44
CA PHE A 210 -7.67 14.72 -13.00
C PHE A 210 -8.27 13.96 -14.18
N LYS A 211 -9.61 13.94 -14.26
CA LYS A 211 -10.33 13.28 -15.36
C LYS A 211 -9.86 13.76 -16.73
N GLY A 212 -9.57 12.84 -17.62
CA GLY A 212 -9.12 13.13 -18.99
C GLY A 212 -7.66 13.61 -19.10
N ARG A 213 -6.90 13.62 -18.01
CA ARG A 213 -5.48 13.98 -17.99
C ARG A 213 -4.62 12.77 -17.60
N PRO A 214 -3.32 12.78 -17.90
CA PRO A 214 -2.41 11.76 -17.41
C PRO A 214 -2.44 11.67 -15.87
N LEU A 215 -2.45 10.44 -15.35
CA LEU A 215 -2.15 10.18 -13.95
C LEU A 215 -0.65 10.39 -13.75
N LEU A 216 -0.28 11.13 -12.70
CA LEU A 216 1.11 11.30 -12.27
C LEU A 216 1.24 10.88 -10.81
N VAL A 217 2.21 10.02 -10.50
CA VAL A 217 2.58 9.64 -9.14
C VAL A 217 4.06 9.91 -8.94
N SER A 218 4.42 10.75 -7.95
CA SER A 218 5.80 11.16 -7.66
C SER A 218 6.14 10.88 -6.20
N VAL A 219 7.28 10.26 -5.93
CA VAL A 219 7.65 9.77 -4.59
C VAL A 219 8.70 10.65 -3.93
N ALA A 220 8.41 11.09 -2.70
CA ALA A 220 9.35 11.85 -1.88
C ALA A 220 10.07 10.97 -0.83
N THR A 221 9.38 9.99 -0.23
CA THR A 221 9.97 9.04 0.73
C THR A 221 9.32 7.68 0.63
N GLY A 222 10.04 6.61 1.00
CA GLY A 222 9.52 5.25 1.06
C GLY A 222 9.37 4.59 -0.32
N LYS A 223 8.42 3.67 -0.46
CA LYS A 223 8.19 2.91 -1.69
C LYS A 223 6.70 2.92 -2.06
N VAL A 224 6.41 3.13 -3.33
CA VAL A 224 5.04 3.23 -3.89
C VAL A 224 4.88 2.21 -5.00
N ARG A 225 3.87 1.35 -4.91
CA ARG A 225 3.46 0.46 -6.00
C ARG A 225 2.24 1.04 -6.70
N VAL A 226 2.26 1.05 -8.02
CA VAL A 226 1.18 1.55 -8.88
C VAL A 226 0.76 0.42 -9.82
N ASP A 227 -0.52 0.03 -9.75
CA ASP A 227 -1.10 -1.05 -10.56
C ASP A 227 -2.37 -0.54 -11.26
N ASP A 228 -2.61 -0.97 -12.51
CA ASP A 228 -3.87 -0.70 -13.24
C ASP A 228 -4.79 -1.91 -13.17
N TYR A 229 -6.05 -1.66 -12.88
CA TYR A 229 -7.14 -2.64 -12.72
C TYR A 229 -8.20 -2.51 -13.83
N ALA A 230 -7.91 -1.83 -14.93
CA ALA A 230 -8.86 -1.67 -16.04
C ALA A 230 -9.17 -3.00 -16.75
N GLY A 231 -8.26 -3.97 -16.71
CA GLY A 231 -8.40 -5.28 -17.35
C GLY A 231 -8.91 -6.37 -16.39
N SER A 232 -9.06 -7.59 -16.90
CA SER A 232 -9.43 -8.78 -16.12
C SER A 232 -8.37 -9.21 -15.09
N ARG A 233 -7.12 -8.76 -15.27
CA ARG A 233 -6.01 -8.98 -14.32
C ARG A 233 -5.31 -7.65 -14.06
N PRO A 234 -4.86 -7.42 -12.81
CA PRO A 234 -4.08 -6.23 -12.50
C PRO A 234 -2.76 -6.21 -13.29
N THR A 235 -2.45 -5.07 -13.87
CA THR A 235 -1.17 -4.83 -14.56
C THR A 235 -0.30 -3.92 -13.70
N SER A 236 0.90 -4.36 -13.35
CA SER A 236 1.85 -3.52 -12.60
C SER A 236 2.43 -2.46 -13.52
N LEU A 237 2.21 -1.20 -13.19
CA LEU A 237 2.71 -0.05 -13.94
C LEU A 237 4.11 0.34 -13.48
N ALA A 238 4.32 0.39 -12.15
CA ALA A 238 5.60 0.77 -11.56
C ALA A 238 5.70 0.40 -10.07
N VAL A 239 6.95 0.23 -9.62
CA VAL A 239 7.35 0.30 -8.21
C VAL A 239 8.34 1.44 -8.10
N LEU A 240 7.94 2.53 -7.43
CA LEU A 240 8.68 3.77 -7.35
C LEU A 240 9.41 3.90 -6.00
N THR A 241 10.62 4.46 -6.05
CA THR A 241 11.43 4.88 -4.90
C THR A 241 11.57 6.39 -4.86
N PRO A 242 12.15 6.99 -3.81
CA PRO A 242 12.33 8.43 -3.71
C PRO A 242 13.03 9.03 -4.94
N GLY A 243 12.54 10.16 -5.43
CA GLY A 243 13.03 10.84 -6.64
C GLY A 243 12.55 10.22 -7.95
N GLN A 244 11.66 9.23 -7.90
CA GLN A 244 11.04 8.64 -9.10
C GLN A 244 9.59 9.07 -9.24
N GLN A 245 9.14 9.13 -10.49
CA GLN A 245 7.74 9.34 -10.85
C GLN A 245 7.31 8.44 -12.00
N VAL A 246 6.02 8.16 -12.07
CA VAL A 246 5.37 7.51 -13.20
C VAL A 246 4.27 8.41 -13.75
N THR A 247 4.23 8.54 -15.05
CA THR A 247 3.11 9.14 -15.79
C THR A 247 2.37 8.04 -16.53
N TYR A 248 1.06 7.90 -16.27
CA TYR A 248 0.23 6.88 -16.93
C TYR A 248 -0.92 7.55 -17.70
N PHE A 249 -1.04 7.22 -18.98
CA PHE A 249 -2.10 7.73 -19.83
C PHE A 249 -2.42 6.77 -20.96
N ARG A 250 -3.70 6.43 -21.15
CA ARG A 250 -4.21 5.57 -22.24
C ARG A 250 -3.44 4.24 -22.40
N GLY A 251 -3.15 3.58 -21.29
CA GLY A 251 -2.45 2.28 -21.28
C GLY A 251 -0.93 2.35 -21.34
N ALA A 252 -0.34 3.54 -21.51
CA ALA A 252 1.11 3.74 -21.53
C ALA A 252 1.60 4.30 -20.20
N ALA A 253 2.62 3.66 -19.60
CA ALA A 253 3.31 4.12 -18.40
C ALA A 253 4.73 4.56 -18.76
N VAL A 254 5.11 5.78 -18.33
CA VAL A 254 6.45 6.36 -18.54
C VAL A 254 7.05 6.68 -17.18
N LEU A 255 8.22 6.10 -16.91
CA LEU A 255 9.01 6.39 -15.72
C LEU A 255 9.94 7.56 -15.98
N ALA A 256 10.12 8.43 -14.98
CA ALA A 256 11.05 9.55 -15.01
C ALA A 256 11.60 9.84 -13.61
N MET A 257 12.69 10.62 -13.56
CA MET A 257 13.22 11.18 -12.32
C MET A 257 12.55 12.52 -12.02
N THR A 258 12.42 12.84 -10.74
CA THR A 258 11.91 14.13 -10.25
C THR A 258 12.70 14.54 -9.03
N ASP A 259 12.76 15.84 -8.76
CA ASP A 259 13.38 16.34 -7.55
C ASP A 259 12.47 16.09 -6.34
N ILE A 260 13.06 15.52 -5.28
CA ILE A 260 12.33 15.17 -4.05
C ILE A 260 11.79 16.43 -3.35
N ASP A 261 12.55 17.52 -3.38
CA ASP A 261 12.16 18.76 -2.72
C ASP A 261 11.04 19.45 -3.50
N ASP A 262 10.98 19.32 -4.83
CA ASP A 262 9.86 19.80 -5.62
C ASP A 262 8.58 19.03 -5.31
N VAL A 263 8.67 17.71 -5.12
CA VAL A 263 7.53 16.88 -4.70
C VAL A 263 7.02 17.27 -3.31
N LYS A 264 7.92 17.49 -2.34
CA LYS A 264 7.57 17.85 -0.96
C LYS A 264 7.01 19.27 -0.85
N SER A 265 7.64 20.23 -1.52
CA SER A 265 7.32 21.66 -1.38
C SER A 265 6.00 22.04 -2.08
N TRP A 266 5.44 21.14 -2.90
CA TRP A 266 4.11 21.36 -3.48
C TRP A 266 3.02 21.63 -2.42
N LYS A 267 3.04 20.88 -1.30
CA LYS A 267 2.09 21.09 -0.20
C LYS A 267 2.19 22.49 0.42
N ASP A 268 3.36 23.11 0.32
CA ASP A 268 3.68 24.45 0.84
C ASP A 268 3.48 25.54 -0.24
N GLY A 269 2.90 25.18 -1.40
CA GLY A 269 2.55 26.13 -2.46
C GLY A 269 3.64 26.38 -3.50
N ARG A 270 4.76 25.65 -3.47
CA ARG A 270 5.80 25.75 -4.49
C ARG A 270 5.43 24.91 -5.70
N LEU A 271 5.22 25.54 -6.83
CA LEU A 271 4.90 24.91 -8.13
C LEU A 271 6.14 24.96 -9.02
N VAL A 272 6.63 23.79 -9.41
CA VAL A 272 7.82 23.66 -10.24
C VAL A 272 7.45 23.04 -11.58
N PHE A 273 7.82 23.71 -12.64
CA PHE A 273 7.56 23.30 -14.02
C PHE A 273 8.88 23.22 -14.79
N HIS A 274 9.22 22.03 -15.27
CA HIS A 274 10.38 21.78 -16.11
C HIS A 274 9.91 21.46 -17.54
N LYS A 275 10.23 22.34 -18.50
CA LYS A 275 9.83 22.20 -19.92
C LYS A 275 8.37 21.79 -20.08
N ARG A 276 7.47 22.53 -19.40
CA ARG A 276 6.03 22.27 -19.44
C ARG A 276 5.36 23.25 -20.40
N ARG A 277 4.40 22.77 -21.15
CA ARG A 277 3.61 23.62 -22.03
C ARG A 277 2.84 24.68 -21.24
N LEU A 278 2.77 25.89 -21.79
CA LEU A 278 2.12 27.02 -21.12
C LEU A 278 0.65 26.69 -20.75
N ASN A 279 -0.09 25.98 -21.61
CA ASN A 279 -1.45 25.57 -21.32
C ASN A 279 -1.56 24.55 -20.14
N GLU A 280 -0.55 23.78 -19.87
CA GLU A 280 -0.52 22.87 -18.71
C GLU A 280 -0.28 23.66 -17.43
N ILE A 281 0.64 24.63 -17.49
CA ILE A 281 0.94 25.55 -16.37
C ILE A 281 -0.30 26.37 -16.03
N THR A 282 -0.91 27.03 -17.04
CA THR A 282 -2.10 27.85 -16.81
C THR A 282 -3.29 27.05 -16.33
N ALA A 283 -3.47 25.81 -16.80
CA ALA A 283 -4.52 24.93 -16.29
C ALA A 283 -4.33 24.53 -14.81
N GLU A 284 -3.09 24.48 -14.30
CA GLU A 284 -2.83 24.31 -12.86
C GLU A 284 -3.13 25.61 -12.11
N LEU A 285 -2.72 26.77 -12.64
CA LEU A 285 -3.02 28.08 -12.06
C LEU A 285 -4.54 28.40 -12.07
N GLU A 286 -5.30 27.94 -13.07
CA GLU A 286 -6.76 28.05 -13.10
C GLU A 286 -7.40 27.41 -11.86
N ARG A 287 -6.93 26.22 -11.51
CA ARG A 287 -7.41 25.54 -10.30
C ARG A 287 -6.93 26.23 -9.03
N TRP A 288 -5.67 26.60 -8.95
CA TRP A 288 -5.08 27.20 -7.74
C TRP A 288 -5.68 28.56 -7.38
N TYR A 289 -6.03 29.39 -8.39
CA TYR A 289 -6.51 30.76 -8.20
C TYR A 289 -8.00 30.97 -8.56
N ASN A 290 -8.69 29.92 -9.01
CA ASN A 290 -10.06 29.99 -9.47
C ASN A 290 -10.26 31.05 -10.56
N VAL A 291 -9.47 30.98 -11.60
CA VAL A 291 -9.46 31.91 -12.76
C VAL A 291 -9.52 31.13 -14.07
N LYS A 292 -9.67 31.83 -15.19
CA LYS A 292 -9.70 31.26 -16.53
C LYS A 292 -8.62 31.88 -17.41
N PHE A 293 -7.87 31.07 -18.15
CA PHE A 293 -6.92 31.55 -19.13
C PHE A 293 -7.48 31.38 -20.54
N VAL A 294 -7.34 32.39 -21.38
CA VAL A 294 -7.75 32.42 -22.79
C VAL A 294 -6.56 32.83 -23.62
N TYR A 295 -6.27 32.10 -24.68
CA TYR A 295 -5.17 32.37 -25.59
C TYR A 295 -5.72 33.01 -26.86
N GLN A 296 -5.30 34.24 -27.20
CA GLN A 296 -5.62 34.86 -28.50
C GLN A 296 -4.88 34.14 -29.62
N GLN A 297 -3.64 33.72 -29.33
CA GLN A 297 -2.81 32.94 -30.24
C GLN A 297 -2.67 31.51 -29.76
N PRO A 298 -3.29 30.51 -30.42
CA PRO A 298 -3.22 29.11 -29.98
C PRO A 298 -1.80 28.52 -29.95
N ALA A 299 -0.87 29.06 -30.73
CA ALA A 299 0.52 28.67 -30.74
C ALA A 299 1.20 28.90 -29.37
N LYS A 300 0.90 30.01 -28.70
CA LYS A 300 1.43 30.37 -27.38
C LYS A 300 1.14 29.31 -26.32
N ALA A 301 -0.03 28.68 -26.38
CA ALA A 301 -0.44 27.60 -25.48
C ALA A 301 0.50 26.40 -25.50
N LYS A 302 1.22 26.18 -26.60
CA LYS A 302 2.11 25.02 -26.79
C LYS A 302 3.57 25.30 -26.44
N GLU A 303 3.94 26.55 -26.16
CA GLU A 303 5.29 26.94 -25.79
C GLU A 303 5.69 26.25 -24.46
N GLU A 304 6.90 25.75 -24.43
CA GLU A 304 7.46 25.08 -23.25
C GLU A 304 8.23 26.09 -22.40
N ILE A 305 7.92 26.11 -21.11
CA ILE A 305 8.52 27.03 -20.13
C ILE A 305 9.03 26.21 -18.95
N SER A 306 10.18 26.59 -18.42
CA SER A 306 10.68 26.15 -17.12
C SER A 306 10.59 27.28 -16.12
N ILE A 307 9.82 27.10 -15.05
CA ILE A 307 9.55 28.17 -14.08
C ILE A 307 9.24 27.55 -12.71
N VAL A 308 9.64 28.28 -11.67
CA VAL A 308 9.25 28.01 -10.28
C VAL A 308 8.35 29.14 -9.80
N LEU A 309 7.17 28.79 -9.34
CA LEU A 309 6.17 29.74 -8.84
C LEU A 309 5.86 29.42 -7.36
N GLN A 310 5.68 30.47 -6.57
CA GLN A 310 5.25 30.35 -5.19
C GLN A 310 3.77 30.79 -5.12
N ALA A 311 2.87 29.81 -5.01
CA ALA A 311 1.43 30.04 -5.16
C ALA A 311 0.71 30.52 -3.88
N ASP A 312 1.44 30.97 -2.87
CA ASP A 312 0.94 31.68 -1.68
C ASP A 312 0.88 33.22 -1.88
N VAL A 313 1.42 33.70 -3.02
CA VAL A 313 1.38 35.13 -3.36
C VAL A 313 0.18 35.48 -4.27
N PRO A 314 -0.22 36.75 -4.34
CA PRO A 314 -1.31 37.14 -5.23
C PRO A 314 -1.07 36.80 -6.71
N LEU A 315 -2.13 36.39 -7.41
CA LEU A 315 -2.10 35.99 -8.82
C LEU A 315 -1.41 37.03 -9.72
N SER A 316 -1.58 38.32 -9.45
CA SER A 316 -0.94 39.40 -10.23
C SER A 316 0.59 39.29 -10.26
N LYS A 317 1.22 38.87 -9.15
CA LYS A 317 2.67 38.61 -9.12
C LYS A 317 3.04 37.39 -9.94
N ILE A 318 2.26 36.28 -9.80
CA ILE A 318 2.46 35.06 -10.58
C ILE A 318 2.39 35.35 -12.09
N ILE A 319 1.35 36.03 -12.53
CA ILE A 319 1.16 36.34 -13.96
C ILE A 319 2.28 37.25 -14.49
N LYS A 320 2.73 38.21 -13.69
CA LYS A 320 3.86 39.08 -14.08
C LYS A 320 5.13 38.27 -14.33
N VAL A 321 5.45 37.32 -13.43
CA VAL A 321 6.63 36.45 -13.59
C VAL A 321 6.43 35.50 -14.77
N LEU A 322 5.26 34.90 -14.92
CA LEU A 322 4.95 33.98 -16.00
C LEU A 322 5.00 34.68 -17.38
N SER A 323 4.47 35.88 -17.45
CA SER A 323 4.50 36.73 -18.68
C SER A 323 5.93 37.10 -19.06
N ALA A 324 6.75 37.48 -18.08
CA ALA A 324 8.17 37.82 -18.34
C ALA A 324 8.95 36.58 -18.83
N THR A 325 8.74 35.41 -18.23
CA THR A 325 9.43 34.17 -18.62
C THR A 325 8.92 33.62 -19.95
N GLY A 326 7.61 33.69 -20.19
CA GLY A 326 6.96 33.19 -21.40
C GLY A 326 6.88 34.21 -22.54
N HIS A 327 7.45 35.42 -22.37
CA HIS A 327 7.48 36.48 -23.38
C HIS A 327 6.12 36.77 -24.04
N PHE A 328 5.07 36.97 -23.22
CA PHE A 328 3.73 37.30 -23.70
C PHE A 328 3.13 38.49 -22.94
N ASN A 329 2.21 39.18 -23.59
CA ASN A 329 1.38 40.21 -22.97
C ASN A 329 0.10 39.59 -22.43
N TYR A 330 -0.51 40.20 -21.43
CA TYR A 330 -1.75 39.72 -20.86
C TYR A 330 -2.68 40.85 -20.44
N LYS A 331 -3.98 40.54 -20.40
CA LYS A 331 -5.02 41.42 -19.86
C LYS A 331 -5.84 40.63 -18.83
N ILE A 332 -6.07 41.23 -17.68
CA ILE A 332 -6.92 40.64 -16.63
C ILE A 332 -8.23 41.42 -16.58
N ILE A 333 -9.34 40.72 -16.76
CA ILE A 333 -10.69 41.26 -16.59
C ILE A 333 -11.45 40.28 -15.70
N ASN A 334 -11.89 40.73 -14.53
CA ASN A 334 -12.53 39.90 -13.54
C ASN A 334 -11.65 38.69 -13.19
N LYS A 335 -12.13 37.45 -13.46
CA LYS A 335 -11.40 36.21 -13.24
C LYS A 335 -10.85 35.58 -14.53
N GLN A 336 -10.81 36.36 -15.63
CA GLN A 336 -10.28 35.88 -16.90
C GLN A 336 -8.96 36.60 -17.23
N ILE A 337 -7.97 35.81 -17.59
CA ILE A 337 -6.65 36.24 -18.05
C ILE A 337 -6.54 35.94 -19.55
N THR A 338 -6.45 36.93 -20.36
CA THR A 338 -6.24 36.77 -21.79
C THR A 338 -4.77 36.96 -22.11
N ILE A 339 -4.17 35.94 -22.74
CA ILE A 339 -2.77 35.91 -23.21
C ILE A 339 -2.76 36.29 -24.70
N ASN A 340 -1.93 37.28 -25.03
CA ASN A 340 -1.80 37.86 -26.37
C ASN A 340 -0.47 37.47 -27.00
#